data_83cc13e3bf5a4a0954e057007de158c6
#
_entry.id   83cc13e3bf5a4a0954e057007de158c6
#
_cell.length_a   1.000
_cell.length_b   1.000
_cell.length_c   1.000
_cell.angle_alpha   90.00
_cell.angle_beta   90.00
_cell.angle_gamma   90.00
#
_symmetry.space_group_name_H-M   'P 1'
#
loop_
_entity.id
_entity.type
_entity.pdbx_description
1 polymer ?
#
loop_
_entity_poly.entity_id
_entity_poly.type
_entity_poly.pdbx_seq_one_letter_code
_entity_poly.pdbx_strand_id
1 'polypeptide(L)'
;MSKSVVVLGVLDGVHLGHQALLTVAADIAADLDAKVVVVSFDPHPSVVLQKAEVELICSVAERKELLIQHGADRVEILEFDLGRMHQSPTEFIQEILLEKWKAVAVVVGEGYRFGYKAQGTPTDIELAGIETTVVAHKEFNGGRISSTRIRQAIKSGEVAEAALMLGRPFTLAGEVVHGDKRGRELGYPTANLAIAATQLKPKPGVYAAFAQLDDQLFRAAVSVGANLTFGGIEPRVEAYLLDAELDLYGRLLTLSFVEYLRPMQAFDGVAALVAQMDQDVAKVRQLLTGSLSPDSNRN
;
A
#
# COMPACT_ATOMS: atom_id res chain seq x y z
N MET A 1 8.56 30.56 -4.94
CA MET A 1 8.44 29.09 -5.17
C MET A 1 8.71 28.81 -6.63
N SER A 2 9.40 27.72 -6.97
CA SER A 2 9.62 27.27 -8.34
C SER A 2 8.30 26.84 -9.00
N LYS A 3 8.28 26.84 -10.35
CA LYS A 3 7.18 26.24 -11.13
C LYS A 3 6.97 24.78 -10.75
N SER A 4 5.76 24.28 -10.82
CA SER A 4 5.50 22.87 -10.56
C SER A 4 4.59 22.21 -11.59
N VAL A 5 4.84 20.93 -11.84
CA VAL A 5 3.92 19.99 -12.49
C VAL A 5 3.21 19.24 -11.38
N VAL A 6 1.89 19.38 -11.29
CA VAL A 6 1.11 18.83 -10.18
C VAL A 6 0.39 17.55 -10.59
N VAL A 7 0.63 16.46 -9.86
CA VAL A 7 -0.12 15.21 -9.99
C VAL A 7 -1.22 15.18 -8.94
N LEU A 8 -2.47 14.97 -9.37
CA LEU A 8 -3.64 14.97 -8.48
C LEU A 8 -4.22 13.57 -8.32
N GLY A 9 -4.48 13.17 -7.08
CA GLY A 9 -5.17 11.91 -6.78
C GLY A 9 -4.95 11.42 -5.35
N VAL A 10 -5.78 10.50 -4.88
CA VAL A 10 -5.55 9.82 -3.59
C VAL A 10 -4.31 8.94 -3.68
N LEU A 11 -4.11 8.28 -4.81
CA LEU A 11 -2.96 7.46 -5.18
C LEU A 11 -2.66 6.33 -4.17
N ASP A 12 -3.71 5.80 -3.51
CA ASP A 12 -3.55 4.71 -2.55
C ASP A 12 -2.99 3.45 -3.22
N GLY A 13 -1.94 2.91 -2.60
CA GLY A 13 -1.18 1.76 -3.09
C GLY A 13 -0.14 2.07 -4.16
N VAL A 14 -0.07 3.28 -4.71
CA VAL A 14 0.91 3.71 -5.75
C VAL A 14 1.15 2.63 -6.81
N HIS A 15 0.06 2.09 -7.35
CA HIS A 15 0.06 1.01 -8.35
C HIS A 15 0.59 1.47 -9.71
N LEU A 16 0.83 0.55 -10.64
CA LEU A 16 1.41 0.83 -11.97
C LEU A 16 0.69 1.94 -12.74
N GLY A 17 -0.64 2.10 -12.56
CA GLY A 17 -1.39 3.23 -13.13
C GLY A 17 -1.01 4.57 -12.50
N HIS A 18 -0.75 4.60 -11.18
CA HIS A 18 -0.27 5.82 -10.51
C HIS A 18 1.18 6.14 -10.86
N GLN A 19 2.04 5.12 -11.00
CA GLN A 19 3.43 5.27 -11.42
C GLN A 19 3.51 5.87 -12.84
N ALA A 20 2.59 5.49 -13.74
CA ALA A 20 2.52 6.08 -15.07
C ALA A 20 2.21 7.59 -15.04
N LEU A 21 1.38 8.08 -14.09
CA LEU A 21 1.15 9.51 -13.91
C LEU A 21 2.45 10.23 -13.54
N LEU A 22 3.24 9.64 -12.64
CA LEU A 22 4.50 10.21 -12.17
C LEU A 22 5.56 10.26 -13.29
N THR A 23 5.63 9.20 -14.11
CA THR A 23 6.51 9.16 -15.28
C THR A 23 6.19 10.32 -16.23
N VAL A 24 4.92 10.48 -16.62
CA VAL A 24 4.48 11.58 -17.49
C VAL A 24 4.74 12.95 -16.86
N ALA A 25 4.50 13.08 -15.54
CA ALA A 25 4.77 14.33 -14.83
C ALA A 25 6.26 14.68 -14.78
N ALA A 26 7.13 13.66 -14.63
CA ALA A 26 8.59 13.86 -14.64
C ALA A 26 9.10 14.33 -16.02
N ASP A 27 8.58 13.75 -17.10
CA ASP A 27 8.93 14.15 -18.46
C ASP A 27 8.53 15.62 -18.71
N ILE A 28 7.29 16.00 -18.38
CA ILE A 28 6.82 17.39 -18.53
C ILE A 28 7.62 18.35 -17.62
N ALA A 29 7.95 17.93 -16.40
CA ALA A 29 8.71 18.75 -15.47
C ALA A 29 10.13 19.03 -15.95
N ALA A 30 10.77 18.04 -16.59
CA ALA A 30 12.09 18.20 -17.22
C ALA A 30 12.06 19.23 -18.35
N ASP A 31 11.05 19.19 -19.23
CA ASP A 31 10.91 20.11 -20.35
C ASP A 31 10.62 21.56 -19.89
N LEU A 32 9.93 21.73 -18.75
CA LEU A 32 9.51 23.04 -18.23
C LEU A 32 10.45 23.63 -17.16
N ASP A 33 11.53 22.93 -16.80
CA ASP A 33 12.40 23.25 -15.65
C ASP A 33 11.55 23.48 -14.38
N ALA A 34 10.67 22.50 -14.08
CA ALA A 34 9.71 22.53 -12.98
C ALA A 34 9.93 21.37 -12.01
N LYS A 35 9.24 21.40 -10.87
CA LYS A 35 9.25 20.33 -9.88
C LYS A 35 8.00 19.48 -9.94
N VAL A 36 8.12 18.17 -9.77
CA VAL A 36 6.98 17.28 -9.65
C VAL A 36 6.41 17.34 -8.23
N VAL A 37 5.17 17.80 -8.11
CA VAL A 37 4.45 17.87 -6.83
C VAL A 37 3.23 16.96 -6.89
N VAL A 38 3.15 16.01 -5.97
CA VAL A 38 1.94 15.19 -5.81
C VAL A 38 1.05 15.80 -4.75
N VAL A 39 -0.22 16.04 -5.07
CA VAL A 39 -1.25 16.44 -4.12
C VAL A 39 -2.20 15.26 -3.89
N SER A 40 -2.16 14.73 -2.68
CA SER A 40 -2.94 13.59 -2.24
C SER A 40 -3.79 13.97 -1.01
N PHE A 41 -4.61 13.05 -0.51
CA PHE A 41 -5.60 13.33 0.53
C PHE A 41 -5.55 12.30 1.66
N ASP A 42 -5.79 12.78 2.90
CA ASP A 42 -6.02 11.96 4.08
C ASP A 42 -6.98 12.71 5.04
N PRO A 43 -8.02 12.03 5.59
CA PRO A 43 -8.48 10.69 5.25
C PRO A 43 -8.94 10.56 3.79
N HIS A 44 -9.09 9.29 3.35
CA HIS A 44 -9.58 9.02 1.99
C HIS A 44 -10.95 9.70 1.77
N PRO A 45 -11.16 10.46 0.68
CA PRO A 45 -12.40 11.22 0.46
C PRO A 45 -13.69 10.41 0.62
N SER A 46 -13.69 9.12 0.21
CA SER A 46 -14.87 8.26 0.35
C SER A 46 -15.28 8.02 1.82
N VAL A 47 -14.35 8.09 2.77
CA VAL A 47 -14.64 7.95 4.21
C VAL A 47 -15.40 9.17 4.70
N VAL A 48 -14.90 10.38 4.43
CA VAL A 48 -15.55 11.65 4.84
C VAL A 48 -16.91 11.83 4.16
N LEU A 49 -17.00 11.41 2.89
CA LEU A 49 -18.26 11.43 2.13
C LEU A 49 -19.24 10.34 2.58
N GLN A 50 -18.90 9.53 3.59
CA GLN A 50 -19.71 8.41 4.09
C GLN A 50 -20.16 7.43 3.00
N LYS A 51 -19.37 7.32 1.92
CA LYS A 51 -19.66 6.41 0.78
C LYS A 51 -19.22 4.99 1.04
N ALA A 52 -18.13 4.81 1.79
CA ALA A 52 -17.60 3.50 2.15
C ALA A 52 -16.59 3.63 3.29
N GLU A 53 -16.45 2.60 4.11
CA GLU A 53 -15.23 2.34 4.87
C GLU A 53 -14.15 1.91 3.88
N VAL A 54 -13.01 2.59 3.87
CA VAL A 54 -11.90 2.29 2.97
C VAL A 54 -10.71 1.85 3.78
N GLU A 55 -10.36 0.58 3.66
CA GLU A 55 -9.08 0.08 4.15
C GLU A 55 -7.99 0.46 3.15
N LEU A 56 -6.94 1.11 3.63
CA LEU A 56 -5.85 1.61 2.80
C LEU A 56 -4.89 0.49 2.40
N ILE A 57 -4.48 0.46 1.13
CA ILE A 57 -3.49 -0.51 0.62
C ILE A 57 -2.11 -0.23 1.24
N CYS A 58 -1.77 1.04 1.44
CA CYS A 58 -0.54 1.45 2.12
C CYS A 58 -0.83 2.59 3.11
N SER A 59 -0.02 2.70 4.15
CA SER A 59 -0.10 3.82 5.08
C SER A 59 0.21 5.15 4.38
N VAL A 60 -0.18 6.27 5.00
CA VAL A 60 0.16 7.60 4.46
C VAL A 60 1.67 7.82 4.38
N ALA A 61 2.42 7.32 5.36
CA ALA A 61 3.88 7.40 5.38
C ALA A 61 4.48 6.61 4.21
N GLU A 62 4.10 5.35 4.06
CA GLU A 62 4.54 4.49 2.95
C GLU A 62 4.13 5.07 1.59
N ARG A 63 2.91 5.61 1.46
CA ARG A 63 2.46 6.28 0.23
C ARG A 63 3.36 7.44 -0.15
N LYS A 64 3.76 8.29 0.82
CA LYS A 64 4.70 9.39 0.57
C LYS A 64 6.05 8.89 0.07
N GLU A 65 6.62 7.90 0.72
CA GLU A 65 7.90 7.30 0.34
C GLU A 65 7.85 6.71 -1.07
N LEU A 66 6.82 5.93 -1.37
CA LEU A 66 6.62 5.35 -2.70
C LEU A 66 6.47 6.42 -3.79
N LEU A 67 5.73 7.49 -3.53
CA LEU A 67 5.56 8.58 -4.49
C LEU A 67 6.88 9.31 -4.77
N ILE A 68 7.70 9.54 -3.74
CA ILE A 68 9.05 10.11 -3.89
C ILE A 68 9.96 9.15 -4.67
N GLN A 69 9.96 7.86 -4.34
CA GLN A 69 10.74 6.84 -5.06
C GLN A 69 10.39 6.77 -6.56
N HIS A 70 9.14 7.07 -6.91
CA HIS A 70 8.67 7.09 -8.30
C HIS A 70 8.73 8.46 -8.98
N GLY A 71 9.52 9.41 -8.44
CA GLY A 71 9.87 10.65 -9.14
C GLY A 71 9.14 11.91 -8.68
N ALA A 72 8.37 11.86 -7.59
CA ALA A 72 7.86 13.09 -7.00
C ALA A 72 8.98 13.83 -6.24
N ASP A 73 9.21 15.10 -6.52
CA ASP A 73 10.11 15.96 -5.72
C ASP A 73 9.46 16.30 -4.37
N ARG A 74 8.14 16.37 -4.32
CA ARG A 74 7.37 16.70 -3.12
C ARG A 74 6.00 16.05 -3.12
N VAL A 75 5.58 15.59 -1.93
CA VAL A 75 4.23 15.03 -1.70
C VAL A 75 3.52 15.87 -0.64
N GLU A 76 2.40 16.45 -1.01
CA GLU A 76 1.49 17.15 -0.11
C GLU A 76 0.29 16.26 0.18
N ILE A 77 0.04 16.01 1.45
CA ILE A 77 -1.20 15.35 1.90
C ILE A 77 -2.13 16.42 2.44
N LEU A 78 -3.17 16.70 1.69
CA LEU A 78 -4.20 17.63 2.13
C LEU A 78 -5.18 16.89 3.05
N GLU A 79 -5.49 17.51 4.17
CA GLU A 79 -6.58 17.03 5.02
C GLU A 79 -7.90 17.15 4.25
N PHE A 80 -8.63 16.02 4.13
CA PHE A 80 -9.94 16.00 3.51
C PHE A 80 -11.02 16.02 4.59
N ASP A 81 -11.35 17.22 5.03
CA ASP A 81 -12.37 17.52 6.03
C ASP A 81 -13.71 17.98 5.39
N LEU A 82 -14.66 18.38 6.23
CA LEU A 82 -15.95 18.94 5.78
C LEU A 82 -15.77 20.23 4.98
N GLY A 83 -14.80 21.07 5.30
CA GLY A 83 -14.47 22.29 4.55
C GLY A 83 -14.02 21.95 3.14
N ARG A 84 -13.06 21.04 3.02
CA ARG A 84 -12.55 20.57 1.72
C ARG A 84 -13.61 19.86 0.88
N MET A 85 -14.52 19.13 1.52
CA MET A 85 -15.65 18.49 0.86
C MET A 85 -16.57 19.51 0.15
N HIS A 86 -16.69 20.72 0.68
CA HIS A 86 -17.54 21.78 0.11
C HIS A 86 -16.77 22.75 -0.80
N GLN A 87 -15.46 22.63 -0.92
CA GLN A 87 -14.63 23.48 -1.78
C GLN A 87 -15.05 23.33 -3.25
N SER A 88 -15.39 24.43 -3.91
CA SER A 88 -15.72 24.43 -5.32
C SER A 88 -14.50 24.07 -6.18
N PRO A 89 -14.70 23.60 -7.44
CA PRO A 89 -13.59 23.41 -8.37
C PRO A 89 -12.74 24.68 -8.58
N THR A 90 -13.37 25.82 -8.69
CA THR A 90 -12.69 27.11 -8.90
C THR A 90 -11.81 27.49 -7.71
N GLU A 91 -12.32 27.34 -6.46
CA GLU A 91 -11.52 27.59 -5.25
C GLU A 91 -10.35 26.64 -5.15
N PHE A 92 -10.55 25.35 -5.44
CA PHE A 92 -9.46 24.37 -5.44
C PHE A 92 -8.36 24.74 -6.45
N ILE A 93 -8.74 25.11 -7.68
CA ILE A 93 -7.77 25.54 -8.71
C ILE A 93 -7.00 26.77 -8.22
N GLN A 94 -7.72 27.79 -7.76
CA GLN A 94 -7.12 29.04 -7.34
C GLN A 94 -6.15 28.83 -6.15
N GLU A 95 -6.65 28.27 -5.05
CA GLU A 95 -5.89 28.16 -3.81
C GLU A 95 -4.74 27.13 -3.89
N ILE A 96 -5.03 25.96 -4.49
CA ILE A 96 -4.09 24.84 -4.45
C ILE A 96 -3.18 24.86 -5.66
N LEU A 97 -3.72 24.97 -6.86
CA LEU A 97 -2.90 24.86 -8.06
C LEU A 97 -2.14 26.15 -8.37
N LEU A 98 -2.83 27.29 -8.37
CA LEU A 98 -2.25 28.57 -8.78
C LEU A 98 -1.46 29.23 -7.64
N GLU A 99 -2.09 29.46 -6.50
CA GLU A 99 -1.47 30.23 -5.40
C GLU A 99 -0.41 29.42 -4.64
N LYS A 100 -0.78 28.21 -4.18
CA LYS A 100 0.12 27.40 -3.35
C LYS A 100 1.22 26.75 -4.16
N TRP A 101 0.89 26.09 -5.28
CA TRP A 101 1.86 25.29 -6.03
C TRP A 101 2.38 25.93 -7.30
N LYS A 102 1.81 27.06 -7.75
CA LYS A 102 2.20 27.74 -9.01
C LYS A 102 2.31 26.74 -10.16
N ALA A 103 1.25 25.92 -10.27
CA ALA A 103 1.18 24.87 -11.25
C ALA A 103 1.24 25.44 -12.67
N VAL A 104 2.19 24.97 -13.46
CA VAL A 104 2.31 25.29 -14.90
C VAL A 104 1.72 24.17 -15.75
N ALA A 105 1.67 22.95 -15.19
CA ALA A 105 0.98 21.81 -15.79
C ALA A 105 0.37 20.92 -14.69
N VAL A 106 -0.67 20.17 -15.05
CA VAL A 106 -1.34 19.20 -14.19
C VAL A 106 -1.42 17.85 -14.90
N VAL A 107 -1.14 16.76 -14.19
CA VAL A 107 -1.28 15.39 -14.68
C VAL A 107 -2.30 14.66 -13.84
N VAL A 108 -3.29 14.05 -14.48
CA VAL A 108 -4.38 13.29 -13.84
C VAL A 108 -4.65 12.01 -14.60
N GLY A 109 -5.26 11.04 -13.91
CA GLY A 109 -5.77 9.82 -14.56
C GLY A 109 -7.09 10.06 -15.28
N GLU A 110 -7.38 9.23 -16.26
CA GLU A 110 -8.67 9.22 -16.97
C GLU A 110 -9.83 9.12 -15.98
N GLY A 111 -10.88 9.94 -16.20
CA GLY A 111 -12.05 10.00 -15.33
C GLY A 111 -11.84 10.76 -14.01
N TYR A 112 -10.70 11.47 -13.85
CA TYR A 112 -10.45 12.28 -12.65
C TYR A 112 -11.53 13.35 -12.46
N ARG A 113 -11.96 13.50 -11.21
CA ARG A 113 -12.94 14.51 -10.77
C ARG A 113 -12.51 15.10 -9.44
N PHE A 114 -12.84 16.39 -9.22
CA PHE A 114 -12.50 17.09 -7.99
C PHE A 114 -13.54 18.14 -7.60
N GLY A 115 -13.30 18.77 -6.45
CA GLY A 115 -14.19 19.82 -5.92
C GLY A 115 -15.54 19.28 -5.43
N TYR A 116 -16.40 20.19 -5.01
CA TYR A 116 -17.71 19.87 -4.43
C TYR A 116 -18.53 18.97 -5.35
N LYS A 117 -19.02 17.85 -4.79
CA LYS A 117 -19.79 16.81 -5.51
C LYS A 117 -19.10 16.26 -6.76
N ALA A 118 -17.76 16.32 -6.83
CA ALA A 118 -16.98 15.86 -7.98
C ALA A 118 -17.38 16.55 -9.31
N GLN A 119 -17.74 17.83 -9.25
CA GLN A 119 -18.16 18.61 -10.43
C GLN A 119 -16.97 19.03 -11.29
N GLY A 120 -15.80 19.26 -10.70
CA GLY A 120 -14.59 19.68 -11.41
C GLY A 120 -14.04 18.59 -12.33
N THR A 121 -13.56 19.00 -13.47
CA THR A 121 -13.01 18.16 -14.55
C THR A 121 -11.63 18.67 -14.97
N PRO A 122 -10.82 17.87 -15.70
CA PRO A 122 -9.58 18.36 -16.30
C PRO A 122 -9.77 19.62 -17.16
N THR A 123 -10.89 19.72 -17.89
CA THR A 123 -11.21 20.89 -18.71
C THR A 123 -11.35 22.18 -17.89
N ASP A 124 -11.86 22.11 -16.64
CA ASP A 124 -11.93 23.30 -15.78
C ASP A 124 -10.54 23.82 -15.42
N ILE A 125 -9.55 22.91 -15.29
CA ILE A 125 -8.14 23.27 -15.04
C ILE A 125 -7.54 23.93 -16.29
N GLU A 126 -7.82 23.40 -17.48
CA GLU A 126 -7.39 23.98 -18.76
C GLU A 126 -7.98 25.38 -18.97
N LEU A 127 -9.27 25.57 -18.65
CA LEU A 127 -9.94 26.88 -18.73
C LEU A 127 -9.34 27.91 -17.77
N ALA A 128 -8.71 27.47 -16.68
CA ALA A 128 -7.97 28.33 -15.77
C ALA A 128 -6.54 28.66 -16.26
N GLY A 129 -6.17 28.21 -17.46
CA GLY A 129 -4.88 28.50 -18.09
C GLY A 129 -3.73 27.56 -17.68
N ILE A 130 -4.03 26.39 -17.11
CA ILE A 130 -3.02 25.39 -16.72
C ILE A 130 -3.09 24.22 -17.71
N GLU A 131 -1.96 23.92 -18.37
CA GLU A 131 -1.87 22.75 -19.25
C GLU A 131 -2.21 21.46 -18.48
N THR A 132 -3.08 20.62 -19.05
CA THR A 132 -3.57 19.42 -18.34
C THR A 132 -3.42 18.19 -19.20
N THR A 133 -2.65 17.20 -18.67
CA THR A 133 -2.46 15.91 -19.32
C THR A 133 -3.30 14.84 -18.62
N VAL A 134 -4.17 14.18 -19.39
CA VAL A 134 -4.96 13.04 -18.93
C VAL A 134 -4.31 11.75 -19.37
N VAL A 135 -3.84 10.95 -18.43
CA VAL A 135 -3.18 9.66 -18.69
C VAL A 135 -4.20 8.53 -18.69
N ALA A 136 -4.19 7.74 -19.74
CA ALA A 136 -5.06 6.57 -19.87
C ALA A 136 -4.77 5.51 -18.78
N HIS A 137 -5.79 4.74 -18.45
CA HIS A 137 -5.64 3.65 -17.48
C HIS A 137 -4.65 2.57 -17.97
N LYS A 138 -3.84 2.06 -17.04
CA LYS A 138 -3.10 0.82 -17.28
C LYS A 138 -4.01 -0.38 -17.09
N GLU A 139 -3.79 -1.42 -17.89
CA GLU A 139 -4.55 -2.67 -17.83
C GLU A 139 -3.67 -3.85 -17.42
N PHE A 140 -4.29 -4.82 -16.78
CA PHE A 140 -3.69 -6.11 -16.44
C PHE A 140 -4.75 -7.20 -16.62
N ASN A 141 -4.42 -8.25 -17.38
CA ASN A 141 -5.35 -9.37 -17.69
C ASN A 141 -6.72 -8.89 -18.17
N GLY A 142 -6.75 -7.96 -19.15
CA GLY A 142 -7.99 -7.47 -19.77
C GLY A 142 -8.87 -6.59 -18.88
N GLY A 143 -8.36 -6.12 -17.74
CA GLY A 143 -9.08 -5.22 -16.86
C GLY A 143 -8.21 -4.09 -16.35
N ARG A 144 -8.84 -2.95 -16.07
CA ARG A 144 -8.18 -1.75 -15.53
C ARG A 144 -7.47 -2.06 -14.20
N ILE A 145 -6.23 -1.61 -14.05
CA ILE A 145 -5.54 -1.57 -12.76
C ILE A 145 -6.15 -0.43 -11.92
N SER A 146 -6.61 -0.75 -10.71
CA SER A 146 -7.19 0.23 -9.79
C SER A 146 -7.01 -0.20 -8.33
N SER A 147 -6.99 0.75 -7.40
CA SER A 147 -6.93 0.46 -5.96
C SER A 147 -8.09 -0.45 -5.51
N THR A 148 -9.27 -0.34 -6.11
CA THR A 148 -10.42 -1.20 -5.81
C THR A 148 -10.15 -2.66 -6.18
N ARG A 149 -9.64 -2.92 -7.40
CA ARG A 149 -9.30 -4.26 -7.85
C ARG A 149 -8.17 -4.87 -7.03
N ILE A 150 -7.16 -4.07 -6.70
CA ILE A 150 -6.04 -4.51 -5.86
C ILE A 150 -6.53 -4.88 -4.45
N ARG A 151 -7.40 -4.06 -3.82
CA ARG A 151 -8.01 -4.41 -2.53
C ARG A 151 -8.77 -5.74 -2.60
N GLN A 152 -9.51 -5.96 -3.67
CA GLN A 152 -10.25 -7.20 -3.87
C GLN A 152 -9.31 -8.41 -3.98
N ALA A 153 -8.23 -8.32 -4.77
CA ALA A 153 -7.24 -9.38 -4.89
C ALA A 153 -6.59 -9.71 -3.53
N ILE A 154 -6.20 -8.68 -2.76
CA ILE A 154 -5.63 -8.87 -1.41
C ILE A 154 -6.65 -9.54 -0.46
N LYS A 155 -7.91 -9.07 -0.47
CA LYS A 155 -9.00 -9.66 0.34
C LYS A 155 -9.37 -11.09 -0.06
N SER A 156 -9.09 -11.48 -1.29
CA SER A 156 -9.26 -12.86 -1.78
C SER A 156 -8.06 -13.76 -1.51
N GLY A 157 -6.93 -13.19 -1.05
CA GLY A 157 -5.67 -13.92 -0.83
C GLY A 157 -4.77 -13.98 -2.06
N GLU A 158 -5.15 -13.33 -3.15
CA GLU A 158 -4.42 -13.29 -4.42
C GLU A 158 -3.30 -12.23 -4.38
N VAL A 159 -2.42 -12.35 -3.37
CA VAL A 159 -1.37 -11.35 -3.12
C VAL A 159 -0.34 -11.29 -4.25
N ALA A 160 -0.10 -12.41 -4.94
CA ALA A 160 0.76 -12.46 -6.12
C ALA A 160 0.16 -11.66 -7.29
N GLU A 161 -1.16 -11.77 -7.55
CA GLU A 161 -1.83 -10.94 -8.57
C GLU A 161 -1.84 -9.46 -8.18
N ALA A 162 -2.07 -9.16 -6.90
CA ALA A 162 -1.97 -7.79 -6.39
C ALA A 162 -0.58 -7.20 -6.62
N ALA A 163 0.48 -7.98 -6.41
CA ALA A 163 1.87 -7.55 -6.65
C ALA A 163 2.12 -7.17 -8.11
N LEU A 164 1.58 -7.92 -9.08
CA LEU A 164 1.68 -7.60 -10.51
C LEU A 164 1.01 -6.27 -10.86
N MET A 165 -0.11 -5.94 -10.21
CA MET A 165 -0.79 -4.65 -10.41
C MET A 165 -0.12 -3.49 -9.66
N LEU A 166 0.48 -3.77 -8.50
CA LEU A 166 1.23 -2.79 -7.71
C LEU A 166 2.62 -2.49 -8.30
N GLY A 167 3.22 -3.44 -9.04
CA GLY A 167 4.62 -3.41 -9.45
C GLY A 167 5.60 -3.76 -8.31
N ARG A 168 5.08 -4.23 -7.18
CA ARG A 168 5.82 -4.67 -5.99
C ARG A 168 4.94 -5.55 -5.10
N PRO A 169 5.51 -6.34 -4.19
CA PRO A 169 4.72 -7.07 -3.20
C PRO A 169 3.81 -6.14 -2.38
N PHE A 170 2.65 -6.64 -1.97
CA PHE A 170 1.83 -5.98 -0.96
C PHE A 170 2.53 -6.02 0.38
N THR A 171 2.55 -4.90 1.11
CA THR A 171 3.28 -4.74 2.38
C THR A 171 2.33 -4.44 3.54
N LEU A 172 2.69 -4.97 4.73
CA LEU A 172 2.14 -4.56 6.02
C LEU A 172 3.29 -4.23 6.97
N ALA A 173 3.27 -3.05 7.55
CA ALA A 173 4.21 -2.65 8.58
C ALA A 173 3.52 -2.49 9.92
N GLY A 174 4.15 -2.95 11.00
CA GLY A 174 3.64 -2.81 12.35
C GLY A 174 4.73 -2.94 13.40
N GLU A 175 4.52 -2.32 14.55
CA GLU A 175 5.35 -2.54 15.71
C GLU A 175 5.12 -3.95 16.27
N VAL A 176 6.21 -4.63 16.63
CA VAL A 176 6.11 -5.96 17.24
C VAL A 176 5.70 -5.82 18.70
N VAL A 177 4.56 -6.37 19.03
CA VAL A 177 3.97 -6.34 20.38
C VAL A 177 3.97 -7.71 21.04
N HIS A 178 3.74 -7.72 22.36
CA HIS A 178 3.61 -8.98 23.08
C HIS A 178 2.35 -9.73 22.66
N GLY A 179 2.50 -11.01 22.32
CA GLY A 179 1.43 -11.96 22.09
C GLY A 179 1.39 -13.06 23.17
N ASP A 180 0.69 -14.15 22.88
CA ASP A 180 0.50 -15.27 23.82
C ASP A 180 1.75 -16.10 24.09
N LYS A 181 2.87 -15.86 23.37
CA LYS A 181 4.18 -16.55 23.49
C LYS A 181 4.15 -18.06 23.25
N ARG A 182 3.03 -18.64 22.84
CA ARG A 182 2.86 -20.10 22.65
C ARG A 182 3.76 -20.67 21.57
N GLY A 183 3.99 -19.92 20.50
CA GLY A 183 4.90 -20.33 19.42
C GLY A 183 6.32 -20.63 19.92
N ARG A 184 6.82 -19.89 20.92
CA ARG A 184 8.15 -20.13 21.51
C ARG A 184 8.28 -21.51 22.15
N GLU A 185 7.22 -21.96 22.86
CA GLU A 185 7.19 -23.28 23.49
C GLU A 185 7.17 -24.42 22.46
N LEU A 186 6.67 -24.12 21.25
CA LEU A 186 6.57 -25.05 20.12
C LEU A 186 7.80 -25.04 19.20
N GLY A 187 8.81 -24.20 19.48
CA GLY A 187 9.99 -24.03 18.61
C GLY A 187 9.76 -23.04 17.46
N TYR A 188 8.64 -22.34 17.43
CA TYR A 188 8.28 -21.36 16.40
C TYR A 188 7.97 -19.99 17.03
N PRO A 189 8.99 -19.24 17.51
CA PRO A 189 8.75 -17.92 18.07
C PRO A 189 8.19 -16.97 17.01
N THR A 190 6.96 -16.48 17.20
CA THR A 190 6.31 -15.55 16.27
C THR A 190 6.34 -14.12 16.81
N ALA A 191 6.56 -13.16 15.91
CA ALA A 191 6.36 -11.74 16.14
C ALA A 191 4.89 -11.38 15.88
N ASN A 192 4.20 -10.76 16.84
CA ASN A 192 2.86 -10.23 16.69
C ASN A 192 2.93 -8.77 16.26
N LEU A 193 2.31 -8.40 15.15
CA LEU A 193 2.35 -7.04 14.61
C LEU A 193 1.09 -6.27 14.97
N ALA A 194 1.27 -5.09 15.54
CA ALA A 194 0.21 -4.11 15.72
C ALA A 194 -0.06 -3.39 14.39
N ILE A 195 -1.11 -3.82 13.68
CA ILE A 195 -1.51 -3.24 12.39
C ILE A 195 -2.63 -2.22 12.61
N ALA A 196 -2.49 -1.03 12.04
CA ALA A 196 -3.51 0.01 12.12
C ALA A 196 -4.87 -0.50 11.61
N ALA A 197 -5.96 -0.13 12.28
CA ALA A 197 -7.31 -0.58 11.93
C ALA A 197 -7.74 -0.14 10.52
N THR A 198 -7.22 0.99 10.06
CA THR A 198 -7.48 1.53 8.72
C THR A 198 -6.68 0.86 7.60
N GLN A 199 -5.70 0.02 7.95
CA GLN A 199 -4.87 -0.65 6.96
C GLN A 199 -5.49 -1.98 6.51
N LEU A 200 -5.52 -2.19 5.21
CA LEU A 200 -6.02 -3.41 4.57
C LEU A 200 -5.22 -4.63 5.04
N LYS A 201 -5.93 -5.64 5.51
CA LYS A 201 -5.34 -6.95 5.84
C LYS A 201 -5.71 -7.96 4.75
N PRO A 202 -4.80 -8.86 4.38
CA PRO A 202 -5.12 -9.89 3.40
C PRO A 202 -6.09 -10.93 4.00
N LYS A 203 -6.66 -11.77 3.13
CA LYS A 203 -7.53 -12.88 3.53
C LYS A 203 -6.91 -13.68 4.68
N PRO A 204 -7.71 -14.10 5.68
CA PRO A 204 -7.19 -14.99 6.72
C PRO A 204 -6.57 -16.26 6.15
N GLY A 205 -5.35 -16.58 6.60
CA GLY A 205 -4.58 -17.72 6.11
C GLY A 205 -3.09 -17.63 6.47
N VAL A 206 -2.31 -18.55 5.93
CA VAL A 206 -0.86 -18.58 6.05
C VAL A 206 -0.22 -18.18 4.72
N TYR A 207 0.83 -17.38 4.78
CA TYR A 207 1.51 -16.78 3.63
C TYR A 207 3.02 -17.01 3.68
N ALA A 208 3.64 -17.15 2.51
CA ALA A 208 5.05 -16.91 2.32
C ALA A 208 5.28 -15.40 2.17
N ALA A 209 6.21 -14.86 2.94
CA ALA A 209 6.54 -13.44 2.92
C ALA A 209 8.02 -13.20 3.20
N PHE A 210 8.50 -12.02 2.83
CA PHE A 210 9.74 -11.49 3.39
C PHE A 210 9.39 -10.57 4.57
N ALA A 211 10.25 -10.58 5.59
CA ALA A 211 10.17 -9.70 6.74
C ALA A 211 11.43 -8.82 6.76
N GLN A 212 11.24 -7.51 6.65
CA GLN A 212 12.33 -6.53 6.73
C GLN A 212 12.37 -5.92 8.13
N LEU A 213 13.53 -5.97 8.74
CA LEU A 213 13.86 -5.37 10.02
C LEU A 213 15.10 -4.51 9.84
N ASP A 214 14.95 -3.19 9.88
CA ASP A 214 15.97 -2.24 9.47
C ASP A 214 16.52 -2.59 8.06
N ASP A 215 17.84 -2.82 7.93
CA ASP A 215 18.50 -3.19 6.66
C ASP A 215 18.58 -4.71 6.43
N GLN A 216 17.97 -5.51 7.31
CA GLN A 216 18.00 -6.97 7.22
C GLN A 216 16.70 -7.53 6.67
N LEU A 217 16.80 -8.48 5.75
CA LEU A 217 15.69 -9.17 5.13
C LEU A 217 15.69 -10.65 5.53
N PHE A 218 14.54 -11.12 6.02
CA PHE A 218 14.32 -12.51 6.43
C PHE A 218 13.20 -13.14 5.62
N ARG A 219 13.28 -14.44 5.40
CA ARG A 219 12.12 -15.23 4.96
C ARG A 219 11.17 -15.40 6.14
N ALA A 220 9.88 -15.32 5.91
CA ALA A 220 8.89 -15.44 6.96
C ALA A 220 7.69 -16.28 6.54
N ALA A 221 7.20 -17.10 7.46
CA ALA A 221 5.87 -17.66 7.41
C ALA A 221 4.94 -16.74 8.23
N VAL A 222 3.92 -16.17 7.55
CA VAL A 222 3.02 -15.18 8.16
C VAL A 222 1.63 -15.76 8.29
N SER A 223 1.06 -15.75 9.49
CA SER A 223 -0.33 -16.08 9.71
C SER A 223 -1.16 -14.79 9.88
N VAL A 224 -2.29 -14.72 9.18
CA VAL A 224 -3.27 -13.64 9.27
C VAL A 224 -4.60 -14.23 9.69
N GLY A 225 -5.16 -13.79 10.80
CA GLY A 225 -6.45 -14.27 11.29
C GLY A 225 -6.42 -14.70 12.76
N ALA A 226 -7.52 -15.29 13.23
CA ALA A 226 -7.65 -15.76 14.59
C ALA A 226 -6.97 -17.13 14.79
N ASN A 227 -6.38 -17.35 15.96
CA ASN A 227 -5.77 -18.63 16.31
C ASN A 227 -6.85 -19.65 16.73
N LEU A 228 -7.40 -20.38 15.77
CA LEU A 228 -8.52 -21.29 15.93
C LEU A 228 -8.21 -22.48 16.86
N THR A 229 -6.97 -22.97 16.88
CA THR A 229 -6.55 -24.13 17.68
C THR A 229 -6.64 -23.86 19.17
N PHE A 230 -6.50 -22.62 19.59
CA PHE A 230 -6.49 -22.22 20.99
C PHE A 230 -7.66 -21.28 21.36
N GLY A 231 -8.73 -21.24 20.54
CA GLY A 231 -9.91 -20.45 20.80
C GLY A 231 -9.73 -18.93 20.71
N GLY A 232 -8.72 -18.47 19.97
CA GLY A 232 -8.51 -17.04 19.70
C GLY A 232 -9.64 -16.48 18.83
N ILE A 233 -10.16 -15.30 19.20
CA ILE A 233 -11.27 -14.63 18.50
C ILE A 233 -10.78 -13.43 17.69
N GLU A 234 -9.72 -12.75 18.17
CA GLU A 234 -9.21 -11.54 17.54
C GLU A 234 -8.29 -11.86 16.36
N PRO A 235 -8.52 -11.24 15.18
CA PRO A 235 -7.62 -11.36 14.04
C PRO A 235 -6.26 -10.73 14.36
N ARG A 236 -5.18 -11.49 14.18
CA ARG A 236 -3.79 -11.07 14.40
C ARG A 236 -2.97 -11.25 13.13
N VAL A 237 -1.88 -10.54 13.04
CA VAL A 237 -0.82 -10.78 12.05
C VAL A 237 0.42 -11.24 12.81
N GLU A 238 0.79 -12.48 12.61
CA GLU A 238 1.93 -13.10 13.30
C GLU A 238 2.95 -13.58 12.26
N ALA A 239 4.22 -13.25 12.46
CA ALA A 239 5.30 -13.62 11.57
C ALA A 239 6.32 -14.50 12.29
N TYR A 240 6.59 -15.69 11.77
CA TYR A 240 7.73 -16.49 12.10
C TYR A 240 8.87 -16.19 11.13
N LEU A 241 9.95 -15.57 11.62
CA LEU A 241 11.15 -15.30 10.83
C LEU A 241 12.03 -16.55 10.80
N LEU A 242 12.28 -17.08 9.62
CA LEU A 242 13.08 -18.27 9.42
C LEU A 242 14.56 -17.98 9.73
N ASP A 243 15.20 -18.89 10.46
CA ASP A 243 16.63 -18.85 10.76
C ASP A 243 17.06 -17.58 11.54
N ALA A 244 16.16 -16.97 12.31
CA ALA A 244 16.42 -15.75 13.08
C ALA A 244 16.15 -15.98 14.57
N GLU A 245 17.12 -15.61 15.41
CA GLU A 245 17.00 -15.54 16.86
C GLU A 245 17.23 -14.10 17.30
N LEU A 246 16.14 -13.30 17.31
CA LEU A 246 16.19 -11.86 17.53
C LEU A 246 15.18 -11.45 18.62
N ASP A 247 15.52 -10.42 19.38
CA ASP A 247 14.53 -9.67 20.15
C ASP A 247 13.91 -8.60 19.26
N LEU A 248 12.63 -8.80 18.95
CA LEU A 248 11.87 -7.96 18.02
C LEU A 248 10.91 -6.98 18.72
N TYR A 249 10.73 -7.10 20.03
CA TYR A 249 9.73 -6.29 20.73
C TYR A 249 10.00 -4.78 20.63
N GLY A 250 8.94 -4.02 20.32
CA GLY A 250 9.00 -2.56 20.13
C GLY A 250 9.66 -2.13 18.81
N ARG A 251 10.10 -3.08 17.95
CA ARG A 251 10.72 -2.75 16.66
C ARG A 251 9.67 -2.75 15.55
N LEU A 252 9.86 -1.91 14.56
CA LEU A 252 9.04 -1.89 13.35
C LEU A 252 9.45 -3.04 12.44
N LEU A 253 8.50 -3.89 12.08
CA LEU A 253 8.68 -4.99 11.14
C LEU A 253 7.78 -4.78 9.92
N THR A 254 8.36 -4.84 8.71
CA THR A 254 7.61 -4.75 7.45
C THR A 254 7.54 -6.11 6.80
N LEU A 255 6.33 -6.59 6.53
CA LEU A 255 6.06 -7.85 5.86
C LEU A 255 5.71 -7.60 4.40
N SER A 256 6.43 -8.24 3.47
CA SER A 256 6.17 -8.24 2.03
C SER A 256 5.57 -9.58 1.62
N PHE A 257 4.27 -9.60 1.31
CA PHE A 257 3.53 -10.83 1.00
C PHE A 257 3.83 -11.31 -0.42
N VAL A 258 4.21 -12.57 -0.55
CA VAL A 258 4.60 -13.18 -1.84
C VAL A 258 3.55 -14.16 -2.32
N GLU A 259 3.10 -15.12 -1.46
CA GLU A 259 2.19 -16.17 -1.88
C GLU A 259 1.27 -16.61 -0.73
N TYR A 260 0.01 -16.93 -1.05
CA TYR A 260 -0.95 -17.56 -0.14
C TYR A 260 -0.71 -19.06 -0.09
N LEU A 261 -0.43 -19.63 1.08
CA LEU A 261 -0.10 -21.04 1.23
C LEU A 261 -1.32 -21.90 1.51
N ARG A 262 -2.17 -21.49 2.44
CA ARG A 262 -3.36 -22.23 2.88
C ARG A 262 -4.30 -21.38 3.75
N PRO A 263 -5.57 -21.80 3.93
CA PRO A 263 -6.47 -21.20 4.90
C PRO A 263 -6.04 -21.48 6.35
N MET A 264 -6.57 -20.68 7.29
CA MET A 264 -6.51 -21.00 8.70
C MET A 264 -7.31 -22.28 8.98
N GLN A 265 -6.77 -23.13 9.84
CA GLN A 265 -7.43 -24.37 10.26
C GLN A 265 -7.17 -24.67 11.73
N ALA A 266 -8.09 -25.38 12.38
CA ALA A 266 -7.90 -25.95 13.69
C ALA A 266 -7.22 -27.32 13.59
N PHE A 267 -6.42 -27.68 14.61
CA PHE A 267 -5.70 -28.95 14.67
C PHE A 267 -6.11 -29.74 15.91
N ASP A 268 -6.15 -31.06 15.78
CA ASP A 268 -6.41 -31.98 16.87
C ASP A 268 -5.14 -32.19 17.74
N GLY A 269 -4.68 -31.09 18.34
CA GLY A 269 -3.56 -31.08 19.27
C GLY A 269 -2.27 -30.49 18.71
N VAL A 270 -1.30 -30.34 19.61
CA VAL A 270 -0.03 -29.65 19.37
C VAL A 270 0.83 -30.35 18.31
N ALA A 271 0.89 -31.68 18.31
CA ALA A 271 1.71 -32.43 17.36
C ALA A 271 1.29 -32.20 15.90
N ALA A 272 -0.03 -32.19 15.64
CA ALA A 272 -0.56 -31.94 14.31
C ALA A 272 -0.32 -30.48 13.86
N LEU A 273 -0.43 -29.52 14.79
CA LEU A 273 -0.08 -28.12 14.52
C LEU A 273 1.39 -27.96 14.15
N VAL A 274 2.32 -28.54 14.92
CA VAL A 274 3.77 -28.47 14.67
C VAL A 274 4.10 -29.10 13.32
N ALA A 275 3.57 -30.29 13.01
CA ALA A 275 3.79 -30.95 11.73
C ALA A 275 3.34 -30.10 10.53
N GLN A 276 2.24 -29.33 10.68
CA GLN A 276 1.78 -28.41 9.64
C GLN A 276 2.70 -27.19 9.53
N MET A 277 3.17 -26.64 10.66
CA MET A 277 4.14 -25.53 10.66
C MET A 277 5.45 -25.92 9.98
N ASP A 278 5.95 -27.16 10.19
CA ASP A 278 7.12 -27.69 9.47
C ASP A 278 6.89 -27.68 7.95
N GLN A 279 5.71 -28.11 7.49
CA GLN A 279 5.34 -28.09 6.07
C GLN A 279 5.27 -26.66 5.52
N ASP A 280 4.66 -25.74 6.25
CA ASP A 280 4.55 -24.33 5.86
C ASP A 280 5.96 -23.71 5.71
N VAL A 281 6.84 -23.92 6.68
CA VAL A 281 8.24 -23.44 6.64
C VAL A 281 9.01 -24.04 5.47
N ALA A 282 8.86 -25.35 5.22
CA ALA A 282 9.49 -25.99 4.07
C ALA A 282 9.02 -25.37 2.74
N LYS A 283 7.72 -25.08 2.62
CA LYS A 283 7.13 -24.43 1.44
C LYS A 283 7.61 -22.98 1.28
N VAL A 284 7.72 -22.21 2.38
CA VAL A 284 8.32 -20.87 2.38
C VAL A 284 9.76 -20.92 1.86
N ARG A 285 10.59 -21.86 2.36
CA ARG A 285 11.97 -22.04 1.89
C ARG A 285 12.04 -22.35 0.39
N GLN A 286 11.13 -23.19 -0.11
CA GLN A 286 11.06 -23.54 -1.52
C GLN A 286 10.64 -22.35 -2.41
N LEU A 287 9.63 -21.59 -2.00
CA LEU A 287 9.13 -20.46 -2.77
C LEU A 287 10.09 -19.28 -2.77
N LEU A 288 10.77 -19.04 -1.65
CA LEU A 288 11.64 -17.88 -1.46
C LEU A 288 13.13 -18.27 -1.59
N THR A 289 13.48 -19.00 -2.65
CA THR A 289 14.85 -19.52 -2.90
C THR A 289 15.84 -18.47 -3.45
N GLY A 290 15.38 -17.25 -3.80
CA GLY A 290 16.24 -16.17 -4.28
C GLY A 290 17.13 -15.55 -3.20
N SER A 291 18.19 -14.83 -3.61
CA SER A 291 19.08 -14.13 -2.69
C SER A 291 18.29 -13.12 -1.84
N LEU A 292 18.56 -13.10 -0.54
CA LEU A 292 18.05 -12.12 0.44
C LEU A 292 18.76 -10.75 0.22
N SER A 293 18.72 -10.20 -0.99
CA SER A 293 19.26 -8.88 -1.27
C SER A 293 18.10 -7.87 -1.43
N PRO A 294 18.13 -6.73 -0.73
CA PRO A 294 17.15 -5.67 -0.89
C PRO A 294 17.09 -5.10 -2.30
N ASP A 295 18.17 -5.32 -3.10
CA ASP A 295 18.36 -4.72 -4.43
C ASP A 295 17.82 -5.55 -5.60
N SER A 296 17.21 -6.72 -5.40
CA SER A 296 16.73 -7.57 -6.49
C SER A 296 15.45 -7.04 -7.21
N ASN A 297 14.92 -5.88 -6.84
CA ASN A 297 13.79 -5.22 -7.48
C ASN A 297 14.15 -3.95 -8.30
N ARG A 298 15.44 -3.76 -8.63
CA ARG A 298 15.89 -2.68 -9.52
C ARG A 298 16.28 -3.25 -10.89
N ASN A 299 15.30 -3.75 -11.65
CA ASN A 299 15.43 -3.95 -13.10
C ASN A 299 14.13 -3.62 -13.79
#